data_55ceea67e83d32962cc0970be6f653cb
#
_entry.id   55ceea67e83d32962cc0970be6f653cb
#
_cell.length_a   1.000
_cell.length_b   1.000
_cell.length_c   1.000
_cell.angle_alpha   90.00
_cell.angle_beta   90.00
_cell.angle_gamma   90.00
#
_symmetry.space_group_name_H-M   'P 1'
#
loop_
_entity.id
_entity.type
_entity.pdbx_description
1 polymer ?
#
loop_
_entity_poly.entity_id
_entity_poly.type
_entity_poly.pdbx_seq_one_letter_code
_entity_poly.pdbx_strand_id
1 'polypeptide(L)'
;GMPKHKRWVLLANWNDRTLMRNAVAFGIADVFRNTLSGGMEWNPSGQFVELVYNGVHVGNYYLCEQIKIDGNRLDINDPLDDKDNPYTGKPEVFGYLMESDDGYDEAWQFTTANYVPFLLKDDANADMLEYAQGFVRGIEDLLYSGNYDTAYEKMDLASFVDFLLVQELMMNSEMAHPKSCYSYINDGTMYAGPLWDFDWNTLPVSKTYSENSYDFTKSMLEDAVKSSGWFSSYK
;
A
#
# COMPACT_ATOMS: atom_id res chain seq x y z
N GLY A 1 -22.93 -5.02 -0.41
CA GLY A 1 -22.44 -4.99 0.98
C GLY A 1 -21.07 -5.61 1.04
N MET A 2 -20.29 -5.30 2.05
CA MET A 2 -18.94 -5.85 2.23
C MET A 2 -18.97 -7.38 2.30
N PRO A 3 -17.98 -8.10 1.73
CA PRO A 3 -17.95 -9.55 1.73
C PRO A 3 -17.84 -10.09 3.17
N LYS A 4 -18.37 -11.29 3.40
CA LYS A 4 -18.31 -11.93 4.71
C LYS A 4 -16.88 -12.35 5.05
N HIS A 5 -16.36 -11.90 6.16
CA HIS A 5 -15.01 -12.23 6.64
C HIS A 5 -14.94 -12.28 8.16
N LYS A 6 -13.88 -12.90 8.72
CA LYS A 6 -13.66 -13.02 10.16
C LYS A 6 -12.85 -11.86 10.76
N ARG A 7 -12.10 -11.14 9.94
CA ARG A 7 -11.17 -10.07 10.40
C ARG A 7 -11.62 -8.72 9.82
N TRP A 8 -11.80 -7.76 10.70
CA TRP A 8 -12.21 -6.39 10.43
C TRP A 8 -11.40 -5.44 11.28
N VAL A 9 -11.22 -4.22 10.82
CA VAL A 9 -10.52 -3.17 11.55
C VAL A 9 -11.51 -2.05 11.88
N LEU A 10 -11.41 -1.53 13.10
CA LEU A 10 -12.09 -0.31 13.51
C LEU A 10 -11.08 0.84 13.52
N LEU A 11 -11.09 1.65 12.47
CA LEU A 11 -10.23 2.82 12.36
C LEU A 11 -10.87 3.98 13.13
N ALA A 12 -10.15 4.48 14.13
CA ALA A 12 -10.59 5.63 14.91
C ALA A 12 -10.43 6.95 14.15
N ASN A 13 -9.61 6.98 13.11
CA ASN A 13 -9.22 8.19 12.35
C ASN A 13 -8.81 9.33 13.29
N TRP A 14 -8.03 9.02 14.32
CA TRP A 14 -7.76 9.91 15.46
C TRP A 14 -7.13 11.25 15.07
N ASN A 15 -6.25 11.24 14.08
CA ASN A 15 -5.57 12.43 13.59
C ASN A 15 -6.37 13.20 12.52
N ASP A 16 -7.43 12.59 12.00
CA ASP A 16 -8.30 13.18 11.01
C ASP A 16 -9.56 13.78 11.65
N ARG A 17 -9.61 15.09 11.80
CA ARG A 17 -10.78 15.80 12.35
C ARG A 17 -12.04 15.65 11.49
N THR A 18 -11.91 15.27 10.24
CA THR A 18 -13.05 15.02 9.35
C THR A 18 -13.58 13.60 9.47
N LEU A 19 -12.79 12.67 10.00
CA LEU A 19 -13.00 11.23 10.07
C LEU A 19 -13.16 10.54 8.70
N MET A 20 -12.91 11.23 7.59
CA MET A 20 -13.28 10.78 6.24
C MET A 20 -12.10 10.46 5.33
N ARG A 21 -10.87 10.84 5.68
CA ARG A 21 -9.72 10.78 4.74
C ARG A 21 -9.48 9.35 4.22
N ASN A 22 -9.47 8.35 5.10
CA ASN A 22 -9.36 6.95 4.68
C ASN A 22 -10.49 6.55 3.73
N ALA A 23 -11.74 6.85 4.07
CA ALA A 23 -12.89 6.54 3.23
C ALA A 23 -12.84 7.24 1.87
N VAL A 24 -12.35 8.48 1.83
CA VAL A 24 -12.18 9.25 0.58
C VAL A 24 -11.08 8.64 -0.29
N ALA A 25 -9.91 8.33 0.28
CA ALA A 25 -8.82 7.71 -0.45
C ALA A 25 -9.23 6.37 -1.08
N PHE A 26 -9.87 5.50 -0.30
CA PHE A 26 -10.38 4.22 -0.80
C PHE A 26 -11.47 4.40 -1.87
N GLY A 27 -12.36 5.40 -1.70
CA GLY A 27 -13.39 5.73 -2.68
C GLY A 27 -12.81 6.25 -4.01
N ILE A 28 -11.73 7.03 -3.98
CA ILE A 28 -11.03 7.50 -5.19
C ILE A 28 -10.43 6.30 -5.93
N ALA A 29 -9.78 5.38 -5.23
CA ALA A 29 -9.23 4.16 -5.83
C ALA A 29 -10.31 3.29 -6.48
N ASP A 30 -11.49 3.17 -5.86
CA ASP A 30 -12.62 2.47 -6.45
C ASP A 30 -13.15 3.14 -7.73
N VAL A 31 -13.14 4.47 -7.77
CA VAL A 31 -13.49 5.22 -9.01
C VAL A 31 -12.48 4.93 -10.11
N PHE A 32 -11.18 4.94 -9.81
CA PHE A 32 -10.14 4.64 -10.80
C PHE A 32 -10.30 3.22 -11.34
N ARG A 33 -10.39 2.22 -10.47
CA ARG A 33 -10.59 0.82 -10.85
C ARG A 33 -11.82 0.61 -11.75
N ASN A 34 -12.91 1.31 -11.49
CA ASN A 34 -14.16 1.15 -12.24
C ASN A 34 -14.24 2.02 -13.50
N THR A 35 -13.37 3.01 -13.65
CA THR A 35 -13.44 3.98 -14.74
C THR A 35 -12.26 3.88 -15.69
N LEU A 36 -11.08 3.60 -15.16
CA LEU A 36 -9.83 3.42 -15.92
C LEU A 36 -9.58 1.92 -16.11
N SER A 37 -9.01 1.54 -17.22
CA SER A 37 -8.67 0.14 -17.46
C SER A 37 -7.34 -0.21 -16.79
N GLY A 38 -7.34 -1.17 -15.88
CA GLY A 38 -6.19 -1.57 -15.08
C GLY A 38 -6.09 -0.75 -13.80
N GLY A 39 -4.98 -0.91 -13.08
CA GLY A 39 -4.74 -0.22 -11.82
C GLY A 39 -4.78 -1.14 -10.62
N MET A 40 -5.00 -0.59 -9.43
CA MET A 40 -5.07 -1.38 -8.20
C MET A 40 -6.29 -2.28 -8.20
N GLU A 41 -6.08 -3.61 -8.16
CA GLU A 41 -7.18 -4.59 -8.24
C GLU A 41 -8.15 -4.53 -7.06
N TRP A 42 -7.62 -4.26 -5.88
CA TRP A 42 -8.40 -4.23 -4.66
C TRP A 42 -7.89 -3.14 -3.70
N ASN A 43 -8.82 -2.50 -3.01
CA ASN A 43 -8.56 -1.62 -1.89
C ASN A 43 -9.60 -1.86 -0.79
N PRO A 44 -9.25 -1.61 0.48
CA PRO A 44 -10.20 -1.76 1.58
C PRO A 44 -11.44 -0.93 1.38
N SER A 45 -12.58 -1.50 1.67
CA SER A 45 -13.84 -0.78 1.80
C SER A 45 -14.35 -0.82 3.24
N GLY A 46 -15.25 0.08 3.59
CA GLY A 46 -15.77 0.14 4.93
C GLY A 46 -17.03 0.98 5.05
N GLN A 47 -17.48 1.15 6.28
CA GLN A 47 -18.61 2.01 6.60
C GLN A 47 -18.43 2.64 7.98
N PHE A 48 -18.97 3.84 8.16
CA PHE A 48 -18.98 4.50 9.46
C PHE A 48 -19.95 3.81 10.41
N VAL A 49 -19.50 3.62 11.64
CA VAL A 49 -20.28 2.98 12.71
C VAL A 49 -20.12 3.75 14.02
N GLU A 50 -21.15 3.72 14.84
CA GLU A 50 -21.08 4.20 16.21
C GLU A 50 -20.72 3.01 17.11
N LEU A 51 -19.58 3.10 17.81
CA LEU A 51 -19.12 2.05 18.69
C LEU A 51 -19.73 2.23 20.10
N VAL A 52 -20.42 1.20 20.57
CA VAL A 52 -20.89 1.11 21.93
C VAL A 52 -20.22 -0.09 22.61
N TYR A 53 -19.48 0.17 23.67
CA TYR A 53 -18.78 -0.86 24.44
C TYR A 53 -19.30 -0.91 25.87
N ASN A 54 -19.81 -2.06 26.30
CA ASN A 54 -20.43 -2.24 27.62
C ASN A 54 -21.52 -1.19 27.95
N GLY A 55 -22.33 -0.81 26.97
CA GLY A 55 -23.41 0.18 27.12
C GLY A 55 -22.94 1.64 27.11
N VAL A 56 -21.64 1.89 26.92
CA VAL A 56 -21.09 3.25 26.85
C VAL A 56 -20.74 3.55 25.39
N HIS A 57 -21.22 4.68 24.88
CA HIS A 57 -20.84 5.18 23.56
C HIS A 57 -19.36 5.60 23.58
N VAL A 58 -18.57 4.98 22.70
CA VAL A 58 -17.11 5.20 22.61
C VAL A 58 -16.76 6.23 21.55
N GLY A 59 -17.52 6.27 20.45
CA GLY A 59 -17.33 7.22 19.38
C GLY A 59 -17.64 6.66 17.99
N ASN A 60 -17.39 7.49 16.99
CA ASN A 60 -17.49 7.11 15.58
C ASN A 60 -16.22 6.43 15.12
N TYR A 61 -16.37 5.34 14.37
CA TYR A 61 -15.28 4.56 13.79
C TYR A 61 -15.59 4.22 12.34
N TYR A 62 -14.56 4.01 11.54
CA TYR A 62 -14.71 3.43 10.22
C TYR A 62 -14.44 1.93 10.32
N LEU A 63 -15.49 1.11 10.22
CA LEU A 63 -15.41 -0.35 10.18
C LEU A 63 -14.94 -0.73 8.78
N CYS A 64 -13.72 -1.22 8.68
CA CYS A 64 -12.98 -1.37 7.45
C CYS A 64 -12.49 -2.80 7.26
N GLU A 65 -12.33 -3.23 6.03
CA GLU A 65 -11.66 -4.47 5.69
C GLU A 65 -10.18 -4.39 6.07
N GLN A 66 -9.66 -5.46 6.67
CA GLN A 66 -8.22 -5.59 6.91
C GLN A 66 -7.52 -5.97 5.61
N ILE A 67 -6.40 -5.32 5.29
CA ILE A 67 -5.51 -5.75 4.21
C ILE A 67 -4.95 -7.14 4.56
N LYS A 68 -5.16 -8.09 3.66
CA LYS A 68 -4.60 -9.44 3.73
C LYS A 68 -4.81 -10.19 2.42
N ILE A 69 -4.06 -11.25 2.21
CA ILE A 69 -4.29 -12.21 1.13
C ILE A 69 -5.54 -13.02 1.45
N ASP A 70 -6.54 -12.99 0.58
CA ASP A 70 -7.81 -13.72 0.69
C ASP A 70 -8.62 -13.53 -0.60
N GLY A 71 -9.33 -14.56 -1.07
CA GLY A 71 -10.12 -14.50 -2.31
C GLY A 71 -11.27 -13.49 -2.33
N ASN A 72 -11.61 -12.85 -1.21
CA ASN A 72 -12.55 -11.73 -1.15
C ASN A 72 -11.86 -10.39 -0.92
N ARG A 73 -10.54 -10.34 -0.93
CA ARG A 73 -9.70 -9.16 -0.70
C ARG A 73 -8.59 -9.09 -1.73
N LEU A 74 -7.34 -9.16 -1.31
CA LEU A 74 -6.23 -9.26 -2.24
C LEU A 74 -6.11 -10.72 -2.70
N ASP A 75 -6.66 -11.03 -3.87
CA ASP A 75 -6.74 -12.38 -4.42
C ASP A 75 -5.46 -12.72 -5.20
N ILE A 76 -4.43 -13.07 -4.47
CA ILE A 76 -3.13 -13.51 -5.00
C ILE A 76 -2.78 -14.91 -4.48
N ASN A 77 -1.76 -15.53 -5.06
CA ASN A 77 -1.33 -16.88 -4.69
C ASN A 77 -0.86 -16.92 -3.22
N ASP A 78 -1.70 -17.43 -2.32
CA ASP A 78 -1.44 -17.45 -0.88
C ASP A 78 -0.15 -18.23 -0.56
N PRO A 79 0.82 -17.66 0.16
CA PRO A 79 2.03 -18.35 0.59
C PRO A 79 1.83 -19.27 1.78
N LEU A 80 0.64 -19.28 2.39
CA LEU A 80 0.32 -20.05 3.58
C LEU A 80 -0.66 -21.18 3.27
N ASP A 81 -0.54 -22.28 4.01
CA ASP A 81 -1.51 -23.38 3.98
C ASP A 81 -2.76 -23.05 4.82
N ASP A 82 -3.77 -23.93 4.79
CA ASP A 82 -5.01 -23.80 5.57
C ASP A 82 -4.82 -23.66 7.09
N LYS A 83 -3.61 -23.84 7.59
CA LYS A 83 -3.24 -23.73 9.02
C LYS A 83 -2.33 -22.52 9.30
N ASP A 84 -2.23 -21.63 8.35
CA ASP A 84 -1.35 -20.46 8.40
C ASP A 84 0.15 -20.82 8.49
N ASN A 85 0.59 -21.99 7.96
CA ASN A 85 2.02 -22.31 7.88
C ASN A 85 2.57 -21.98 6.48
N PRO A 86 3.79 -21.42 6.39
CA PRO A 86 4.44 -21.16 5.11
C PRO A 86 4.64 -22.45 4.30
N TYR A 87 4.26 -22.44 3.03
CA TYR A 87 4.53 -23.53 2.12
C TYR A 87 6.04 -23.75 1.97
N THR A 88 6.42 -24.98 1.73
CA THR A 88 7.78 -25.36 1.34
C THR A 88 7.80 -25.65 -0.17
N GLY A 89 8.83 -25.20 -0.86
CA GLY A 89 9.01 -25.44 -2.29
C GLY A 89 9.44 -24.21 -3.04
N LYS A 90 8.94 -24.04 -4.26
CA LYS A 90 9.35 -22.96 -5.16
C LYS A 90 8.72 -21.63 -4.75
N PRO A 91 9.50 -20.69 -4.17
CA PRO A 91 8.95 -19.43 -3.69
C PRO A 91 8.37 -18.56 -4.82
N GLU A 92 8.84 -18.71 -6.05
CA GLU A 92 8.39 -17.93 -7.20
C GLU A 92 6.94 -18.15 -7.63
N VAL A 93 6.26 -19.17 -7.09
CA VAL A 93 4.85 -19.44 -7.42
C VAL A 93 3.87 -18.78 -6.46
N PHE A 94 4.36 -18.18 -5.37
CA PHE A 94 3.52 -17.54 -4.36
C PHE A 94 3.45 -16.03 -4.54
N GLY A 95 2.39 -15.45 -4.00
CA GLY A 95 2.24 -14.01 -3.83
C GLY A 95 2.83 -13.54 -2.50
N TYR A 96 3.30 -12.31 -2.46
CA TYR A 96 3.89 -11.71 -1.27
C TYR A 96 3.33 -10.32 -1.05
N LEU A 97 2.48 -10.18 -0.04
CA LEU A 97 2.01 -8.88 0.42
C LEU A 97 3.10 -8.24 1.27
N MET A 98 3.48 -7.03 0.93
CA MET A 98 4.57 -6.29 1.57
C MET A 98 4.09 -4.91 2.01
N GLU A 99 4.69 -4.41 3.07
CA GLU A 99 4.54 -3.04 3.52
C GLU A 99 5.91 -2.38 3.57
N SER A 100 6.04 -1.22 2.95
CA SER A 100 7.21 -0.38 3.16
C SER A 100 6.96 0.48 4.38
N ASP A 101 7.70 0.17 5.44
CA ASP A 101 7.63 0.85 6.73
C ASP A 101 8.97 0.72 7.46
N ASP A 102 9.35 1.73 8.22
CA ASP A 102 10.53 1.72 9.06
C ASP A 102 10.15 1.69 10.56
N GLY A 103 10.95 1.05 11.36
CA GLY A 103 10.83 1.09 12.83
C GLY A 103 10.05 -0.07 13.46
N TYR A 104 9.72 -1.11 12.69
CA TYR A 104 9.21 -2.36 13.23
C TYR A 104 10.30 -3.43 13.28
N ASP A 105 10.38 -4.14 14.39
CA ASP A 105 11.26 -5.32 14.56
C ASP A 105 10.44 -6.57 14.18
N GLU A 106 10.25 -6.76 12.89
CA GLU A 106 9.48 -7.85 12.33
C GLU A 106 10.43 -8.99 11.88
N ALA A 107 9.98 -10.25 12.03
CA ALA A 107 10.80 -11.40 11.69
C ALA A 107 11.13 -11.47 10.19
N TRP A 108 10.18 -11.09 9.34
CA TRP A 108 10.27 -11.20 7.88
C TRP A 108 10.41 -9.83 7.24
N GLN A 109 11.59 -9.24 7.36
CA GLN A 109 11.89 -7.91 6.83
C GLN A 109 13.21 -7.88 6.08
N PHE A 110 13.33 -6.95 5.16
CA PHE A 110 14.59 -6.65 4.47
C PHE A 110 14.66 -5.16 4.12
N THR A 111 15.87 -4.71 3.82
CA THR A 111 16.11 -3.34 3.32
C THR A 111 16.82 -3.44 1.99
N THR A 112 16.42 -2.62 1.02
CA THR A 112 17.07 -2.54 -0.29
C THR A 112 18.45 -1.86 -0.21
N ALA A 113 19.20 -1.85 -1.32
CA ALA A 113 20.48 -1.16 -1.38
C ALA A 113 20.36 0.36 -1.18
N ASN A 114 19.21 0.94 -1.51
CA ASN A 114 18.91 2.36 -1.32
C ASN A 114 18.12 2.64 -0.04
N TYR A 115 18.21 1.73 0.93
CA TYR A 115 17.65 1.88 2.29
C TYR A 115 16.12 1.94 2.36
N VAL A 116 15.42 1.37 1.38
CA VAL A 116 13.96 1.23 1.46
C VAL A 116 13.62 -0.05 2.23
N PRO A 117 12.94 0.06 3.38
CA PRO A 117 12.54 -1.09 4.18
C PRO A 117 11.29 -1.77 3.61
N PHE A 118 11.22 -3.08 3.71
CA PHE A 118 10.05 -3.88 3.37
C PHE A 118 9.80 -4.95 4.43
N LEU A 119 8.54 -5.12 4.79
CA LEU A 119 8.03 -6.13 5.70
C LEU A 119 7.11 -7.07 4.93
N LEU A 120 7.32 -8.39 5.01
CA LEU A 120 6.30 -9.34 4.55
C LEU A 120 5.19 -9.37 5.59
N LYS A 121 3.94 -9.26 5.15
CA LYS A 121 2.77 -9.13 6.04
C LYS A 121 2.18 -10.46 6.49
N ASP A 122 2.53 -11.53 5.81
CA ASP A 122 2.21 -12.90 6.21
C ASP A 122 3.45 -13.60 6.73
N ASP A 123 3.25 -14.69 7.47
CA ASP A 123 4.37 -15.52 7.92
C ASP A 123 5.10 -16.11 6.70
N ALA A 124 6.39 -16.35 6.83
CA ALA A 124 7.23 -16.76 5.72
C ALA A 124 8.32 -17.73 6.19
N ASN A 125 9.13 -18.19 5.27
CA ASN A 125 10.37 -18.89 5.54
C ASN A 125 11.55 -18.19 4.84
N ALA A 126 12.76 -18.68 5.07
CA ALA A 126 13.97 -18.05 4.55
C ALA A 126 14.00 -17.98 3.01
N ASP A 127 13.51 -19.02 2.33
CA ASP A 127 13.50 -19.08 0.85
C ASP A 127 12.52 -18.05 0.27
N MET A 128 11.36 -17.85 0.91
CA MET A 128 10.37 -16.84 0.55
C MET A 128 10.92 -15.43 0.73
N LEU A 129 11.57 -15.18 1.87
CA LEU A 129 12.19 -13.88 2.15
C LEU A 129 13.30 -13.58 1.13
N GLU A 130 14.17 -14.56 0.84
CA GLU A 130 15.25 -14.42 -0.14
C GLU A 130 14.70 -14.11 -1.54
N TYR A 131 13.63 -14.80 -1.94
CA TYR A 131 12.98 -14.55 -3.23
C TYR A 131 12.39 -13.14 -3.30
N ALA A 132 11.56 -12.75 -2.33
CA ALA A 132 10.92 -11.42 -2.32
C ALA A 132 11.98 -10.30 -2.30
N GLN A 133 12.99 -10.43 -1.46
CA GLN A 133 14.12 -9.49 -1.40
C GLN A 133 14.89 -9.42 -2.73
N GLY A 134 15.21 -10.55 -3.33
CA GLY A 134 15.91 -10.62 -4.62
C GLY A 134 15.10 -9.99 -5.74
N PHE A 135 13.79 -10.23 -5.77
CA PHE A 135 12.88 -9.68 -6.75
C PHE A 135 12.81 -8.14 -6.66
N VAL A 136 12.56 -7.60 -5.46
CA VAL A 136 12.48 -6.15 -5.22
C VAL A 136 13.80 -5.45 -5.52
N ARG A 137 14.93 -6.00 -5.03
CA ARG A 137 16.28 -5.48 -5.33
C ARG A 137 16.59 -5.51 -6.80
N GLY A 138 16.19 -6.56 -7.52
CA GLY A 138 16.37 -6.65 -8.96
C GLY A 138 15.64 -5.55 -9.73
N ILE A 139 14.41 -5.19 -9.32
CA ILE A 139 13.71 -4.02 -9.88
C ILE A 139 14.43 -2.72 -9.52
N GLU A 140 14.83 -2.55 -8.27
CA GLU A 140 15.57 -1.36 -7.83
C GLU A 140 16.85 -1.16 -8.64
N ASP A 141 17.67 -2.20 -8.83
CA ASP A 141 18.91 -2.16 -9.60
C ASP A 141 18.66 -1.74 -11.06
N LEU A 142 17.58 -2.26 -11.69
CA LEU A 142 17.19 -1.89 -13.04
C LEU A 142 16.78 -0.41 -13.12
N LEU A 143 15.97 0.08 -12.18
CA LEU A 143 15.53 1.48 -12.13
C LEU A 143 16.74 2.43 -11.95
N TYR A 144 17.62 2.15 -10.99
CA TYR A 144 18.80 3.00 -10.74
C TYR A 144 19.86 2.94 -11.83
N SER A 145 19.93 1.84 -12.58
CA SER A 145 20.83 1.74 -13.76
C SER A 145 20.25 2.35 -15.03
N GLY A 146 18.98 2.83 -15.01
CA GLY A 146 18.30 3.41 -16.16
C GLY A 146 17.74 2.37 -17.14
N ASN A 147 17.69 1.09 -16.76
CA ASN A 147 17.09 0.02 -17.56
C ASN A 147 15.57 -0.06 -17.35
N TYR A 148 14.88 1.05 -17.61
CA TYR A 148 13.46 1.23 -17.28
C TYR A 148 12.56 0.23 -18.00
N ASP A 149 12.79 -0.04 -19.29
CA ASP A 149 11.96 -0.97 -20.06
C ASP A 149 11.93 -2.36 -19.41
N THR A 150 13.11 -2.86 -19.00
CA THR A 150 13.22 -4.17 -18.32
C THR A 150 12.61 -4.14 -16.91
N ALA A 151 12.72 -3.04 -16.18
CA ALA A 151 12.06 -2.88 -14.90
C ALA A 151 10.53 -2.91 -15.05
N TYR A 152 10.00 -2.22 -16.04
CA TYR A 152 8.57 -2.13 -16.31
C TYR A 152 7.94 -3.45 -16.78
N GLU A 153 8.72 -4.37 -17.36
CA GLU A 153 8.25 -5.74 -17.63
C GLU A 153 7.95 -6.54 -16.36
N LYS A 154 8.50 -6.11 -15.21
CA LYS A 154 8.33 -6.75 -13.91
C LYS A 154 7.35 -6.00 -12.99
N MET A 155 6.74 -4.93 -13.48
CA MET A 155 5.89 -4.04 -12.70
C MET A 155 4.55 -3.82 -13.41
N ASP A 156 3.45 -3.87 -12.68
CA ASP A 156 2.17 -3.39 -13.18
C ASP A 156 2.11 -1.87 -13.06
N LEU A 157 2.49 -1.18 -14.13
CA LEU A 157 2.56 0.28 -14.14
C LEU A 157 1.22 0.94 -13.88
N ALA A 158 0.10 0.30 -14.22
CA ALA A 158 -1.22 0.86 -13.99
C ALA A 158 -1.50 0.98 -12.48
N SER A 159 -1.18 -0.05 -11.69
CA SER A 159 -1.33 0.01 -10.23
C SER A 159 -0.43 1.07 -9.60
N PHE A 160 0.80 1.22 -10.07
CA PHE A 160 1.72 2.27 -9.60
C PHE A 160 1.22 3.67 -9.92
N VAL A 161 0.69 3.89 -11.12
CA VAL A 161 0.10 5.18 -11.51
C VAL A 161 -1.12 5.50 -10.66
N ASP A 162 -2.04 4.57 -10.49
CA ASP A 162 -3.23 4.77 -9.66
C ASP A 162 -2.85 5.07 -8.20
N PHE A 163 -1.93 4.27 -7.64
CA PHE A 163 -1.42 4.48 -6.29
C PHE A 163 -0.84 5.89 -6.13
N LEU A 164 0.06 6.30 -7.01
CA LEU A 164 0.69 7.62 -6.96
C LEU A 164 -0.32 8.76 -7.14
N LEU A 165 -1.30 8.61 -8.04
CA LEU A 165 -2.34 9.61 -8.23
C LEU A 165 -3.21 9.80 -6.99
N VAL A 166 -3.56 8.72 -6.29
CA VAL A 166 -4.31 8.85 -5.02
C VAL A 166 -3.45 9.52 -3.94
N GLN A 167 -2.18 9.13 -3.81
CA GLN A 167 -1.26 9.79 -2.87
C GLN A 167 -1.15 11.29 -3.14
N GLU A 168 -1.04 11.69 -4.41
CA GLU A 168 -0.97 13.09 -4.82
C GLU A 168 -2.28 13.83 -4.52
N LEU A 169 -3.44 13.27 -4.90
CA LEU A 169 -4.75 13.85 -4.63
C LEU A 169 -5.02 14.04 -3.13
N MET A 170 -4.56 13.10 -2.33
CA MET A 170 -4.66 13.14 -0.87
C MET A 170 -3.56 13.99 -0.23
N MET A 171 -2.62 14.52 -1.01
CA MET A 171 -1.45 15.27 -0.49
C MET A 171 -0.73 14.50 0.63
N ASN A 172 -0.54 13.19 0.45
CA ASN A 172 0.06 12.34 1.46
C ASN A 172 1.59 12.53 1.51
N SER A 173 2.09 13.13 2.57
CA SER A 173 3.51 13.39 2.75
C SER A 173 4.31 12.20 3.35
N GLU A 174 3.64 11.13 3.76
CA GLU A 174 4.30 9.93 4.27
C GLU A 174 5.13 9.20 3.21
N MET A 175 4.80 9.42 1.94
CA MET A 175 5.61 8.92 0.83
C MET A 175 7.08 9.37 0.87
N ALA A 176 7.39 10.47 1.57
CA ALA A 176 8.77 11.00 1.69
C ALA A 176 9.69 10.10 2.53
N HIS A 177 9.13 9.37 3.45
CA HIS A 177 9.77 8.29 4.22
C HIS A 177 8.72 7.18 4.30
N PRO A 178 8.76 6.21 3.41
CA PRO A 178 7.60 5.36 3.18
C PRO A 178 7.18 4.66 4.46
N LYS A 179 5.93 4.93 4.86
CA LYS A 179 5.22 4.28 5.94
C LYS A 179 3.86 3.86 5.46
N SER A 180 3.40 2.70 5.91
CA SER A 180 2.11 2.15 5.53
C SER A 180 1.90 2.09 4.01
N CYS A 181 3.00 1.99 3.23
CA CYS A 181 2.97 1.89 1.79
C CYS A 181 2.97 0.43 1.37
N TYR A 182 1.81 -0.07 0.97
CA TYR A 182 1.67 -1.47 0.56
C TYR A 182 2.04 -1.68 -0.90
N SER A 183 2.59 -2.85 -1.16
CA SER A 183 2.83 -3.41 -2.48
C SER A 183 2.76 -4.92 -2.41
N TYR A 184 2.68 -5.59 -3.55
CA TYR A 184 2.71 -7.05 -3.55
C TYR A 184 3.38 -7.60 -4.81
N ILE A 185 3.89 -8.81 -4.71
CA ILE A 185 4.39 -9.59 -5.83
C ILE A 185 3.38 -10.71 -6.09
N ASN A 186 2.98 -10.92 -7.33
CA ASN A 186 2.23 -12.09 -7.75
C ASN A 186 2.59 -12.46 -9.19
N ASP A 187 2.75 -13.75 -9.46
CA ASP A 187 3.09 -14.28 -10.80
C ASP A 187 4.27 -13.55 -11.48
N GLY A 188 5.32 -13.23 -10.70
CA GLY A 188 6.53 -12.57 -11.21
C GLY A 188 6.33 -11.11 -11.60
N THR A 189 5.28 -10.45 -11.12
CA THR A 189 4.99 -9.03 -11.33
C THR A 189 4.81 -8.34 -9.99
N MET A 190 5.35 -7.13 -9.85
CA MET A 190 5.14 -6.26 -8.69
C MET A 190 4.03 -5.28 -8.95
N TYR A 191 3.16 -5.12 -7.96
CA TYR A 191 2.02 -4.22 -7.96
C TYR A 191 2.12 -3.23 -6.80
N ALA A 192 1.63 -2.01 -6.98
CA ALA A 192 1.45 -1.04 -5.92
C ALA A 192 0.07 -1.18 -5.26
N GLY A 193 -0.01 -0.84 -3.99
CA GLY A 193 -1.23 -0.95 -3.20
C GLY A 193 -1.30 -2.27 -2.39
N PRO A 194 -2.40 -2.50 -1.67
CA PRO A 194 -3.56 -1.62 -1.47
C PRO A 194 -3.25 -0.33 -0.71
N LEU A 195 -4.18 0.62 -0.75
CA LEU A 195 -4.06 1.89 -0.01
C LEU A 195 -4.33 1.67 1.48
N TRP A 196 -3.62 2.43 2.34
CA TRP A 196 -3.80 2.41 3.79
C TRP A 196 -3.36 3.70 4.45
N ASP A 197 -3.93 4.00 5.64
CA ASP A 197 -3.48 4.96 6.63
C ASP A 197 -3.43 6.44 6.16
N PHE A 198 -4.58 6.96 5.74
CA PHE A 198 -4.72 8.34 5.28
C PHE A 198 -5.19 9.31 6.37
N ASP A 199 -5.26 8.91 7.64
CA ASP A 199 -5.70 9.81 8.71
C ASP A 199 -4.57 10.69 9.26
N TRP A 200 -3.32 10.34 8.98
CA TRP A 200 -2.15 11.13 9.36
C TRP A 200 -1.43 11.70 8.11
N ASN A 201 -0.80 12.87 8.25
CA ASN A 201 0.00 13.55 7.22
C ASN A 201 -0.63 13.73 5.82
N THR A 202 -1.94 13.59 5.70
CA THR A 202 -2.68 13.83 4.47
C THR A 202 -3.49 15.12 4.56
N LEU A 203 -3.68 15.83 3.44
CA LEU A 203 -4.40 17.10 3.36
C LEU A 203 -4.02 18.05 4.53
N PRO A 204 -2.73 18.33 4.74
CA PRO A 204 -2.29 19.12 5.89
C PRO A 204 -2.78 20.56 5.79
N VAL A 205 -3.23 21.13 6.92
CA VAL A 205 -3.77 22.52 6.98
C VAL A 205 -2.78 23.57 6.50
N SER A 206 -1.48 23.29 6.62
CA SER A 206 -0.39 24.19 6.21
C SER A 206 -0.13 24.21 4.70
N LYS A 207 -0.73 23.27 3.95
CA LYS A 207 -0.56 23.16 2.51
C LYS A 207 -1.96 23.03 1.90
N THR A 208 -2.47 24.06 1.27
CA THR A 208 -3.78 24.03 0.62
C THR A 208 -3.60 24.08 -0.88
N TYR A 209 -4.43 23.35 -1.60
CA TYR A 209 -4.51 23.43 -3.06
C TYR A 209 -4.79 24.85 -3.56
N SER A 210 -5.44 25.68 -2.74
CA SER A 210 -5.72 27.07 -3.08
C SER A 210 -4.49 27.95 -3.26
N GLU A 211 -3.38 27.61 -2.63
CA GLU A 211 -2.11 28.33 -2.73
C GLU A 211 -1.24 27.83 -3.87
N ASN A 212 -1.45 26.58 -4.31
CA ASN A 212 -0.63 25.93 -5.33
C ASN A 212 -1.41 25.51 -6.57
N SER A 213 -2.70 25.80 -6.65
CA SER A 213 -3.65 25.58 -7.75
C SER A 213 -3.09 24.75 -8.92
N TYR A 214 -3.21 23.43 -8.85
CA TYR A 214 -2.95 22.49 -9.96
C TYR A 214 -1.61 22.68 -10.71
N ASP A 215 -0.65 23.30 -10.08
CA ASP A 215 0.70 23.40 -10.61
C ASP A 215 1.43 22.09 -10.30
N PHE A 216 1.35 21.13 -11.21
CA PHE A 216 2.03 19.84 -11.09
C PHE A 216 3.55 19.98 -10.89
N THR A 217 4.14 21.13 -11.18
CA THR A 217 5.54 21.40 -10.92
C THR A 217 5.84 21.62 -9.43
N LYS A 218 4.81 21.79 -8.62
CA LYS A 218 4.89 21.98 -7.16
C LYS A 218 4.14 20.90 -6.40
N SER A 219 3.95 19.74 -7.00
CA SER A 219 3.24 18.64 -6.37
C SER A 219 3.96 18.14 -5.14
N MET A 220 3.20 17.71 -4.13
CA MET A 220 3.78 17.08 -2.94
C MET A 220 4.46 15.76 -3.28
N LEU A 221 3.97 15.08 -4.31
CA LEU A 221 4.58 13.87 -4.82
C LEU A 221 5.96 14.14 -5.43
N GLU A 222 6.16 15.30 -6.08
CA GLU A 222 7.49 15.66 -6.59
C GLU A 222 8.51 15.78 -5.45
N ASP A 223 8.13 16.36 -4.31
CA ASP A 223 9.00 16.45 -3.15
C ASP A 223 9.24 15.07 -2.52
N ALA A 224 8.21 14.24 -2.41
CA ALA A 224 8.32 12.86 -1.94
C ALA A 224 9.20 12.01 -2.87
N VAL A 225 8.98 12.12 -4.17
CA VAL A 225 9.77 11.42 -5.21
C VAL A 225 11.24 11.84 -5.18
N LYS A 226 11.54 13.10 -4.88
CA LYS A 226 12.93 13.57 -4.73
C LYS A 226 13.61 13.09 -3.46
N SER A 227 12.87 12.87 -2.39
CA SER A 227 13.39 12.49 -1.08
C SER A 227 13.42 10.98 -0.86
N SER A 228 12.52 10.23 -1.48
CA SER A 228 12.45 8.76 -1.42
C SER A 228 13.13 8.16 -2.63
N GLY A 229 14.22 7.43 -2.41
CA GLY A 229 15.01 6.84 -3.48
C GLY A 229 14.20 5.99 -4.46
N TRP A 230 13.22 5.24 -3.97
CA TRP A 230 12.39 4.34 -4.76
C TRP A 230 11.50 5.08 -5.76
N PHE A 231 10.79 6.10 -5.28
CA PHE A 231 9.89 6.89 -6.13
C PHE A 231 10.63 7.91 -7.00
N SER A 232 11.88 8.26 -6.68
CA SER A 232 12.69 9.15 -7.52
C SER A 232 13.07 8.51 -8.86
N SER A 233 12.99 7.21 -8.98
CA SER A 233 13.30 6.46 -10.19
C SER A 233 12.16 6.41 -11.21
N TYR A 234 10.96 6.92 -10.87
CA TYR A 234 9.78 6.98 -11.74
C TYR A 234 9.73 8.25 -12.63
N LYS A 235 10.81 8.96 -12.81
CA LYS A 235 10.86 10.16 -13.67
C LYS A 235 10.94 9.80 -15.17
#